data_4165077cc16e1ab2e480731a7e464c06
#
_entry.id   4165077cc16e1ab2e480731a7e464c06
#
_cell.length_a   1.000
_cell.length_b   1.000
_cell.length_c   1.000
_cell.angle_alpha   90.00
_cell.angle_beta   90.00
_cell.angle_gamma   90.00
#
_symmetry.space_group_name_H-M   'P 1'
#
loop_
_entity.id
_entity.type
_entity.pdbx_description
1 polymer ?
#
loop_
_entity_poly.entity_id
_entity_poly.type
_entity_poly.pdbx_seq_one_letter_code
_entity_poly.pdbx_strand_id
1 'polypeptide(L)'
;AYDCPYTMSYSAGPRVTPLVDGDRVYTFGGEGNLICRATENGSKKWAHDFKELFGVKTQTWGFAASPLVHGDLLICLASGDGTTAVAFNKVSGKEIWRSLSAKQPGYCPPCIVKHKGRDLLLIWHPEAINALDPLNGKIYWRVPWKVRYGLTITAPQMIDDEHLFLSSFYNGSTLLKLKEDESTPDIVYRTERASERKTTHLHGIMNTPVLRDGHLFGACSYGEFRCMEALSGKRVWESLKPIALKEPVRWGTVFVTPHEDRYFLFTEKGDLVIANLSVEGYEEIDRAHVIKPNGLDLRQRDIVWSHPAYARKCAFIRNDSEVICVSLAKPQ
;
A
#
# COMPACT_ATOMS: atom_id res chain seq x y z
N ALA A 1 -17.56 4.62 18.03
CA ALA A 1 -17.06 5.91 17.55
C ALA A 1 -16.28 6.59 18.65
N TYR A 2 -15.33 7.42 18.33
CA TYR A 2 -14.60 8.31 19.23
C TYR A 2 -14.32 9.61 18.50
N ASP A 3 -14.37 10.71 19.23
CA ASP A 3 -14.00 12.01 18.68
C ASP A 3 -12.47 12.14 18.70
N CYS A 4 -11.91 12.53 17.58
CA CYS A 4 -10.48 12.73 17.41
C CYS A 4 -10.24 14.02 16.62
N PRO A 5 -9.45 14.97 17.12
CA PRO A 5 -9.05 16.14 16.34
C PRO A 5 -8.40 15.71 15.04
N TYR A 6 -8.82 16.32 13.94
CA TYR A 6 -8.31 16.00 12.63
C TYR A 6 -7.29 17.04 12.19
N THR A 7 -6.02 16.64 12.07
CA THR A 7 -4.90 17.56 11.76
C THR A 7 -4.23 17.28 10.42
N MET A 8 -4.73 16.29 9.69
CA MET A 8 -4.11 15.77 8.46
C MET A 8 -4.56 16.55 7.21
N SER A 9 -3.77 16.47 6.15
CA SER A 9 -4.15 16.94 4.82
C SER A 9 -5.23 16.05 4.19
N TYR A 10 -6.07 16.60 3.34
CA TYR A 10 -7.25 16.00 2.69
C TYR A 10 -8.44 15.77 3.62
N SER A 11 -9.54 15.30 3.03
CA SER A 11 -10.80 15.06 3.73
C SER A 11 -10.66 14.08 4.89
N ALA A 12 -11.46 14.30 5.93
CA ALA A 12 -11.54 13.41 7.08
C ALA A 12 -12.01 12.00 6.67
N GLY A 13 -11.52 10.99 7.37
CA GLY A 13 -11.94 9.60 7.16
C GLY A 13 -10.84 8.58 7.46
N PRO A 14 -11.21 7.30 7.48
CA PRO A 14 -10.26 6.22 7.70
C PRO A 14 -9.30 6.10 6.51
N ARG A 15 -8.01 5.90 6.80
CA ARG A 15 -6.94 5.73 5.80
C ARG A 15 -6.35 4.33 5.82
N VAL A 16 -6.70 3.55 6.82
CA VAL A 16 -6.22 2.19 7.05
C VAL A 16 -7.37 1.22 6.86
N THR A 17 -7.11 0.15 6.14
CA THR A 17 -8.07 -0.97 6.04
C THR A 17 -8.16 -1.66 7.40
N PRO A 18 -9.36 -1.86 7.96
CA PRO A 18 -9.54 -2.67 9.15
C PRO A 18 -9.02 -4.09 8.93
N LEU A 19 -8.27 -4.61 9.89
CA LEU A 19 -7.75 -5.97 9.85
C LEU A 19 -8.62 -6.88 10.71
N VAL A 20 -9.14 -7.94 10.13
CA VAL A 20 -9.95 -8.95 10.84
C VAL A 20 -9.15 -10.22 11.02
N ASP A 21 -9.08 -10.71 12.27
CA ASP A 21 -8.44 -11.98 12.63
C ASP A 21 -9.33 -12.70 13.65
N GLY A 22 -10.02 -13.73 13.20
CA GLY A 22 -10.96 -14.51 14.02
C GLY A 22 -12.07 -13.66 14.64
N ASP A 23 -12.11 -13.63 15.96
CA ASP A 23 -13.09 -12.90 16.76
C ASP A 23 -12.75 -11.41 16.98
N ARG A 24 -11.69 -10.90 16.33
CA ARG A 24 -11.17 -9.54 16.52
C ARG A 24 -11.10 -8.74 15.23
N VAL A 25 -11.35 -7.45 15.37
CA VAL A 25 -11.06 -6.45 14.34
C VAL A 25 -10.15 -5.38 14.92
N TYR A 26 -9.09 -5.06 14.19
CA TYR A 26 -8.11 -4.02 14.54
C TYR A 26 -8.32 -2.84 13.61
N THR A 27 -8.49 -1.67 14.19
CA THR A 27 -8.58 -0.41 13.45
C THR A 27 -7.45 0.50 13.87
N PHE A 28 -6.84 1.20 12.90
CA PHE A 28 -5.80 2.17 13.18
C PHE A 28 -6.22 3.52 12.62
N GLY A 29 -6.48 4.47 13.49
CA GLY A 29 -6.91 5.82 13.13
C GLY A 29 -5.75 6.65 12.59
N GLY A 30 -6.04 7.57 11.67
CA GLY A 30 -5.03 8.45 11.08
C GLY A 30 -4.28 9.32 12.10
N GLU A 31 -4.82 9.53 13.29
CA GLU A 31 -4.17 10.24 14.39
C GLU A 31 -3.41 9.31 15.38
N GLY A 32 -3.30 8.01 15.06
CA GLY A 32 -2.48 7.08 15.84
C GLY A 32 -3.24 6.24 16.86
N ASN A 33 -4.57 6.19 16.79
CA ASN A 33 -5.42 5.41 17.69
C ASN A 33 -5.55 3.97 17.19
N LEU A 34 -4.85 3.03 17.79
CA LEU A 34 -4.97 1.59 17.54
C LEU A 34 -6.01 1.00 18.48
N ILE A 35 -7.04 0.37 17.93
CA ILE A 35 -8.15 -0.19 18.72
C ILE A 35 -8.45 -1.62 18.27
N CYS A 36 -8.47 -2.54 19.23
CA CYS A 36 -8.98 -3.90 19.04
C CYS A 36 -10.43 -4.01 19.56
N ARG A 37 -11.30 -4.57 18.73
CA ARG A 37 -12.73 -4.78 19.05
C ARG A 37 -13.12 -6.21 18.77
N ALA A 38 -14.19 -6.68 19.43
CA ALA A 38 -14.84 -7.94 19.07
C ALA A 38 -15.54 -7.79 17.71
N THR A 39 -15.43 -8.77 16.83
CA THR A 39 -16.16 -8.79 15.54
C THR A 39 -17.67 -8.94 15.73
N GLU A 40 -18.10 -9.68 16.76
CA GLU A 40 -19.49 -9.99 17.04
C GLU A 40 -20.34 -8.74 17.31
N ASN A 41 -19.85 -7.83 18.16
CA ASN A 41 -20.64 -6.72 18.69
C ASN A 41 -19.91 -5.37 18.73
N GLY A 42 -18.68 -5.30 18.24
CA GLY A 42 -17.88 -4.09 18.22
C GLY A 42 -17.36 -3.63 19.60
N SER A 43 -17.52 -4.43 20.67
CA SER A 43 -17.04 -4.07 22.01
C SER A 43 -15.52 -3.92 22.02
N LYS A 44 -15.03 -2.87 22.69
CA LYS A 44 -13.59 -2.61 22.80
C LYS A 44 -12.94 -3.63 23.71
N LYS A 45 -11.88 -4.29 23.21
CA LYS A 45 -11.06 -5.22 24.00
C LYS A 45 -9.88 -4.50 24.62
N TRP A 46 -9.11 -3.75 23.81
CA TRP A 46 -8.01 -2.91 24.22
C TRP A 46 -7.79 -1.76 23.22
N ALA A 47 -7.02 -0.76 23.60
CA ALA A 47 -6.66 0.35 22.74
C ALA A 47 -5.32 0.97 23.16
N HIS A 48 -4.62 1.59 22.18
CA HIS A 48 -3.42 2.40 22.37
C HIS A 48 -3.54 3.72 21.62
N ASP A 49 -3.06 4.79 22.21
CA ASP A 49 -2.77 6.05 21.53
C ASP A 49 -1.25 6.12 21.29
N PHE A 50 -0.82 6.12 20.03
CA PHE A 50 0.61 6.11 19.68
C PHE A 50 1.31 7.42 20.02
N LYS A 51 0.58 8.54 20.06
CA LYS A 51 1.14 9.83 20.49
C LYS A 51 1.50 9.80 21.98
N GLU A 52 0.62 9.24 22.79
CA GLU A 52 0.87 9.09 24.23
C GLU A 52 1.93 8.00 24.51
N LEU A 53 1.82 6.85 23.82
CA LEU A 53 2.66 5.68 24.11
C LEU A 53 4.11 5.88 23.65
N PHE A 54 4.33 6.56 22.50
CA PHE A 54 5.64 6.69 21.88
C PHE A 54 6.12 8.15 21.73
N GLY A 55 5.32 9.15 22.13
CA GLY A 55 5.67 10.56 21.97
C GLY A 55 5.76 11.03 20.51
N VAL A 56 5.11 10.33 19.58
CA VAL A 56 5.19 10.58 18.15
C VAL A 56 4.17 11.61 17.69
N LYS A 57 4.43 12.22 16.52
CA LYS A 57 3.52 13.19 15.90
C LYS A 57 2.83 12.59 14.69
N THR A 58 1.62 13.03 14.43
CA THR A 58 0.90 12.67 13.20
C THR A 58 1.66 13.18 11.99
N GLN A 59 1.82 12.32 10.99
CA GLN A 59 2.42 12.67 9.71
C GLN A 59 1.45 13.52 8.87
N THR A 60 1.96 14.14 7.79
CA THR A 60 1.19 14.97 6.85
C THR A 60 -0.10 14.30 6.37
N TRP A 61 -0.06 13.02 6.07
CA TRP A 61 -1.21 12.23 5.63
C TRP A 61 -1.68 11.21 6.66
N GLY A 62 -1.33 11.38 7.92
CA GLY A 62 -1.74 10.55 9.03
C GLY A 62 -1.00 9.22 9.13
N PHE A 63 -1.41 8.42 10.11
CA PHE A 63 -1.01 7.02 10.18
C PHE A 63 -1.87 6.24 9.18
N ALA A 64 -1.27 5.75 8.08
CA ALA A 64 -1.98 5.09 6.99
C ALA A 64 -1.43 3.69 6.65
N ALA A 65 -0.39 3.24 7.32
CA ALA A 65 0.11 1.89 7.22
C ALA A 65 -0.81 0.92 7.99
N SER A 66 -1.45 -0.01 7.28
CA SER A 66 -2.31 -1.02 7.90
C SER A 66 -1.50 -1.93 8.83
N PRO A 67 -2.02 -2.31 10.01
CA PRO A 67 -1.40 -3.31 10.86
C PRO A 67 -1.31 -4.68 10.16
N LEU A 68 -0.37 -5.50 10.60
CA LEU A 68 -0.17 -6.87 10.12
C LEU A 68 -0.29 -7.85 11.28
N VAL A 69 -1.07 -8.91 11.11
CA VAL A 69 -1.05 -10.06 12.03
C VAL A 69 -0.06 -11.11 11.53
N HIS A 70 0.83 -11.55 12.40
CA HIS A 70 1.73 -12.69 12.18
C HIS A 70 1.77 -13.56 13.42
N GLY A 71 1.21 -14.76 13.35
CA GLY A 71 1.02 -15.61 14.54
C GLY A 71 0.21 -14.91 15.63
N ASP A 72 0.78 -14.75 16.81
CA ASP A 72 0.17 -14.05 17.95
C ASP A 72 0.50 -12.56 18.01
N LEU A 73 1.22 -12.05 17.01
CA LEU A 73 1.67 -10.67 16.97
C LEU A 73 0.79 -9.81 16.09
N LEU A 74 0.55 -8.57 16.51
CA LEU A 74 0.02 -7.47 15.73
C LEU A 74 1.14 -6.45 15.54
N ILE A 75 1.64 -6.31 14.31
CA ILE A 75 2.78 -5.47 13.97
C ILE A 75 2.27 -4.15 13.39
N CYS A 76 2.73 -3.04 13.93
CA CYS A 76 2.33 -1.68 13.58
C CYS A 76 3.55 -0.80 13.34
N LEU A 77 3.34 0.33 12.65
CA LEU A 77 4.37 1.35 12.46
C LEU A 77 4.02 2.60 13.28
N ALA A 78 4.98 3.07 14.07
CA ALA A 78 4.82 4.27 14.90
C ALA A 78 5.71 5.43 14.40
N SER A 79 6.96 5.36 14.49
CA SER A 79 8.08 6.27 14.24
C SER A 79 8.89 6.48 15.52
N GLY A 80 9.93 7.28 15.45
CA GLY A 80 10.76 7.59 16.62
C GLY A 80 11.98 6.68 16.74
N ASP A 81 12.75 6.95 17.78
CA ASP A 81 13.99 6.21 18.03
C ASP A 81 13.69 4.87 18.72
N GLY A 82 14.09 3.79 18.07
CA GLY A 82 13.83 2.43 18.52
C GLY A 82 12.36 1.98 18.45
N THR A 83 11.44 2.80 17.90
CA THR A 83 9.99 2.55 17.94
C THR A 83 9.30 2.60 16.59
N THR A 84 10.06 2.61 15.49
CA THR A 84 9.46 2.71 14.15
C THR A 84 8.59 1.51 13.80
N ALA A 85 9.01 0.29 14.19
CA ALA A 85 8.20 -0.93 14.11
C ALA A 85 7.95 -1.45 15.52
N VAL A 86 6.70 -1.78 15.84
CA VAL A 86 6.29 -2.27 17.16
C VAL A 86 5.36 -3.46 16.98
N ALA A 87 5.57 -4.51 17.75
CA ALA A 87 4.68 -5.66 17.81
C ALA A 87 4.01 -5.77 19.18
N PHE A 88 2.71 -5.98 19.15
CA PHE A 88 1.88 -6.26 20.31
C PHE A 88 1.38 -7.69 20.27
N ASN A 89 1.14 -8.28 21.43
CA ASN A 89 0.32 -9.49 21.48
C ASN A 89 -1.10 -9.13 21.01
N LYS A 90 -1.57 -9.77 19.95
CA LYS A 90 -2.84 -9.44 19.30
C LYS A 90 -4.07 -9.57 20.20
N VAL A 91 -4.00 -10.44 21.21
CA VAL A 91 -5.12 -10.70 22.15
C VAL A 91 -5.17 -9.69 23.28
N SER A 92 -4.03 -9.44 23.93
CA SER A 92 -3.95 -8.62 25.13
C SER A 92 -3.60 -7.15 24.88
N GLY A 93 -3.04 -6.83 23.71
CA GLY A 93 -2.48 -5.52 23.41
C GLY A 93 -1.13 -5.24 24.10
N LYS A 94 -0.56 -6.20 24.83
CA LYS A 94 0.74 -6.02 25.49
C LYS A 94 1.85 -5.94 24.44
N GLU A 95 2.72 -4.93 24.55
CA GLU A 95 3.91 -4.83 23.70
C GLU A 95 4.83 -6.03 23.93
N ILE A 96 5.33 -6.60 22.82
CA ILE A 96 6.24 -7.74 22.82
C ILE A 96 7.64 -7.31 22.42
N TRP A 97 7.76 -6.55 21.31
CA TRP A 97 9.03 -6.00 20.86
C TRP A 97 8.84 -4.68 20.11
N ARG A 98 9.92 -3.90 20.04
CA ARG A 98 10.04 -2.71 19.21
C ARG A 98 11.40 -2.69 18.52
N SER A 99 11.47 -2.06 17.34
CA SER A 99 12.68 -2.02 16.52
C SER A 99 12.67 -0.84 15.58
N LEU A 100 13.83 -0.55 15.00
CA LEU A 100 14.11 0.49 14.02
C LEU A 100 13.94 1.92 14.56
N SER A 101 14.69 2.83 13.94
CA SER A 101 14.62 4.26 14.19
C SER A 101 14.40 5.00 12.87
N ALA A 102 13.35 5.80 12.78
CA ALA A 102 13.08 6.69 11.66
C ALA A 102 12.26 7.91 12.13
N LYS A 103 12.48 9.06 11.48
CA LYS A 103 11.73 10.29 11.79
C LYS A 103 10.24 10.16 11.46
N GLN A 104 9.92 9.36 10.46
CA GLN A 104 8.56 9.07 10.01
C GLN A 104 8.44 7.59 9.66
N PRO A 105 7.31 6.92 9.95
CA PRO A 105 7.11 5.52 9.62
C PRO A 105 6.86 5.29 8.12
N GLY A 106 6.45 6.32 7.37
CA GLY A 106 5.94 6.16 6.01
C GLY A 106 4.49 5.69 5.99
N TYR A 107 4.06 5.17 4.87
CA TYR A 107 2.66 4.78 4.63
C TYR A 107 2.53 3.33 4.12
N CYS A 108 3.66 2.70 3.79
CA CYS A 108 3.70 1.30 3.38
C CYS A 108 3.41 0.39 4.58
N PRO A 109 2.44 -0.54 4.49
CA PRO A 109 2.19 -1.48 5.57
C PRO A 109 3.39 -2.41 5.79
N PRO A 110 3.59 -2.94 7.00
CA PRO A 110 4.46 -4.09 7.23
C PRO A 110 4.06 -5.24 6.31
N CYS A 111 5.02 -5.92 5.72
CA CYS A 111 4.78 -7.03 4.80
C CYS A 111 5.60 -8.26 5.24
N ILE A 112 5.01 -9.46 5.14
CA ILE A 112 5.77 -10.70 5.26
C ILE A 112 6.04 -11.24 3.85
N VAL A 113 7.30 -11.57 3.59
CA VAL A 113 7.69 -12.31 2.39
C VAL A 113 8.43 -13.57 2.81
N LYS A 114 8.33 -14.62 1.98
CA LYS A 114 9.10 -15.84 2.19
C LYS A 114 10.37 -15.77 1.36
N HIS A 115 11.50 -16.05 2.00
CA HIS A 115 12.79 -16.20 1.33
C HIS A 115 13.53 -17.40 1.93
N LYS A 116 13.91 -18.38 1.09
CA LYS A 116 14.60 -19.62 1.51
C LYS A 116 13.93 -20.32 2.71
N GLY A 117 12.59 -20.37 2.69
CA GLY A 117 11.78 -21.03 3.72
C GLY A 117 11.56 -20.24 5.01
N ARG A 118 12.10 -19.02 5.12
CA ARG A 118 11.89 -18.13 6.26
C ARG A 118 10.90 -17.03 5.95
N ASP A 119 10.19 -16.58 6.97
CA ASP A 119 9.40 -15.38 6.94
C ASP A 119 10.29 -14.18 7.26
N LEU A 120 10.38 -13.22 6.33
CA LEU A 120 11.04 -11.94 6.52
C LEU A 120 9.99 -10.86 6.68
N LEU A 121 10.05 -10.12 7.78
CA LEU A 121 9.23 -8.92 7.99
C LEU A 121 9.90 -7.75 7.29
N LEU A 122 9.28 -7.26 6.24
CA LEU A 122 9.73 -6.08 5.52
C LEU A 122 9.10 -4.81 6.11
N ILE A 123 9.95 -3.87 6.50
CA ILE A 123 9.56 -2.53 6.96
C ILE A 123 10.25 -1.50 6.06
N TRP A 124 9.45 -0.82 5.25
CA TRP A 124 9.93 0.24 4.37
C TRP A 124 9.49 1.61 4.88
N HIS A 125 10.37 2.25 5.62
CA HIS A 125 10.21 3.64 6.06
C HIS A 125 10.98 4.62 5.14
N PRO A 126 10.76 5.95 5.21
CA PRO A 126 11.31 6.93 4.25
C PRO A 126 12.83 6.98 4.13
N GLU A 127 13.57 6.35 5.02
CA GLU A 127 15.03 6.37 5.02
C GLU A 127 15.66 5.06 4.52
N ALA A 128 14.92 3.93 4.60
CA ALA A 128 15.42 2.62 4.23
C ALA A 128 14.32 1.57 4.09
N ILE A 129 14.59 0.51 3.32
CA ILE A 129 13.91 -0.77 3.44
C ILE A 129 14.72 -1.68 4.37
N ASN A 130 14.05 -2.37 5.26
CA ASN A 130 14.64 -3.26 6.26
C ASN A 130 13.97 -4.63 6.22
N ALA A 131 14.71 -5.70 6.48
CA ALA A 131 14.16 -7.00 6.81
C ALA A 131 14.46 -7.35 8.26
N LEU A 132 13.44 -7.85 8.95
CA LEU A 132 13.51 -8.22 10.35
C LEU A 132 12.98 -9.65 10.56
N ASP A 133 13.39 -10.23 11.67
CA ASP A 133 12.70 -11.38 12.24
C ASP A 133 11.33 -10.93 12.76
N PRO A 134 10.22 -11.46 12.25
CA PRO A 134 8.88 -11.04 12.68
C PRO A 134 8.60 -11.36 14.15
N LEU A 135 9.27 -12.36 14.75
CA LEU A 135 8.99 -12.81 16.11
C LEU A 135 9.62 -11.94 17.20
N ASN A 136 10.76 -11.28 16.89
CA ASN A 136 11.51 -10.54 17.91
C ASN A 136 12.04 -9.17 17.45
N GLY A 137 11.79 -8.78 16.18
CA GLY A 137 12.21 -7.50 15.63
C GLY A 137 13.71 -7.36 15.35
N LYS A 138 14.48 -8.47 15.40
CA LYS A 138 15.92 -8.46 15.05
C LYS A 138 16.09 -8.10 13.58
N ILE A 139 16.93 -7.10 13.32
CA ILE A 139 17.24 -6.66 11.95
C ILE A 139 18.22 -7.66 11.32
N TYR A 140 17.83 -8.22 10.16
CA TYR A 140 18.71 -9.02 9.32
C TYR A 140 19.56 -8.12 8.43
N TRP A 141 18.89 -7.22 7.66
CA TRP A 141 19.58 -6.28 6.79
C TRP A 141 18.81 -4.96 6.65
N ARG A 142 19.53 -3.96 6.18
CA ARG A 142 19.00 -2.63 5.88
C ARG A 142 19.61 -2.11 4.59
N VAL A 143 18.75 -1.69 3.65
CA VAL A 143 19.17 -1.01 2.41
C VAL A 143 18.72 0.45 2.46
N PRO A 144 19.65 1.40 2.54
CA PRO A 144 19.35 2.82 2.54
C PRO A 144 18.68 3.25 1.22
N TRP A 145 17.54 3.92 1.34
CA TRP A 145 16.85 4.57 0.23
C TRP A 145 16.00 5.72 0.75
N LYS A 146 16.53 6.93 0.65
CA LYS A 146 15.83 8.14 1.11
C LYS A 146 14.73 8.52 0.13
N VAL A 147 13.48 8.37 0.56
CA VAL A 147 12.29 8.66 -0.24
C VAL A 147 11.78 10.06 0.06
N ARG A 148 11.57 10.85 -1.00
CA ARG A 148 11.11 12.24 -0.89
C ARG A 148 9.70 12.31 -0.30
N TYR A 149 9.48 13.29 0.56
CA TYR A 149 8.20 13.55 1.25
C TYR A 149 7.66 12.36 2.07
N GLY A 150 8.49 11.38 2.36
CA GLY A 150 8.07 10.21 3.12
C GLY A 150 7.14 9.23 2.37
N LEU A 151 7.02 9.35 1.04
CA LEU A 151 6.05 8.61 0.23
C LEU A 151 6.50 7.17 -0.07
N THR A 152 6.74 6.39 0.98
CA THR A 152 6.79 4.93 0.93
C THR A 152 5.36 4.42 1.07
N ILE A 153 4.70 4.08 -0.02
CA ILE A 153 3.26 3.74 -0.02
C ILE A 153 3.02 2.34 -0.57
N THR A 154 3.55 2.05 -1.78
CA THR A 154 3.36 0.76 -2.43
C THR A 154 4.03 -0.36 -1.64
N ALA A 155 3.38 -1.51 -1.55
CA ALA A 155 3.98 -2.66 -0.88
C ALA A 155 5.18 -3.21 -1.68
N PRO A 156 6.28 -3.59 -1.01
CA PRO A 156 7.34 -4.37 -1.63
C PRO A 156 6.80 -5.69 -2.19
N GLN A 157 7.31 -6.12 -3.34
CA GLN A 157 6.86 -7.34 -4.00
C GLN A 157 8.02 -8.25 -4.36
N MET A 158 7.92 -9.52 -3.98
CA MET A 158 8.80 -10.54 -4.54
C MET A 158 8.43 -10.76 -6.02
N ILE A 159 9.42 -10.67 -6.90
CA ILE A 159 9.28 -10.96 -8.32
C ILE A 159 9.46 -12.45 -8.59
N ASP A 160 10.40 -13.04 -7.86
CA ASP A 160 10.70 -14.45 -7.78
C ASP A 160 11.26 -14.76 -6.39
N ASP A 161 11.87 -15.91 -6.18
CA ASP A 161 12.39 -16.35 -4.87
C ASP A 161 13.56 -15.49 -4.35
N GLU A 162 14.17 -14.65 -5.19
CA GLU A 162 15.38 -13.88 -4.83
C GLU A 162 15.23 -12.36 -5.04
N HIS A 163 14.29 -11.91 -5.87
CA HIS A 163 14.21 -10.51 -6.26
C HIS A 163 13.04 -9.77 -5.61
N LEU A 164 13.36 -8.68 -4.92
CA LEU A 164 12.41 -7.79 -4.25
C LEU A 164 12.31 -6.45 -4.98
N PHE A 165 11.12 -6.13 -5.46
CA PHE A 165 10.80 -4.88 -6.16
C PHE A 165 10.13 -3.86 -5.23
N LEU A 166 10.53 -2.59 -5.37
CA LEU A 166 9.92 -1.44 -4.68
C LEU A 166 9.75 -0.28 -5.66
N SER A 167 8.69 0.51 -5.47
CA SER A 167 8.42 1.69 -6.29
C SER A 167 7.90 2.86 -5.45
N SER A 168 8.29 4.08 -5.81
CA SER A 168 7.87 5.34 -5.16
C SER A 168 7.68 6.44 -6.19
N PHE A 169 6.70 7.29 -5.98
CA PHE A 169 6.32 8.37 -6.89
C PHE A 169 7.50 9.25 -7.34
N TYR A 170 8.26 9.79 -6.39
CA TYR A 170 9.35 10.72 -6.71
C TYR A 170 10.68 10.04 -7.02
N ASN A 171 10.88 8.83 -6.50
CA ASN A 171 12.18 8.18 -6.50
C ASN A 171 12.26 7.03 -7.53
N GLY A 172 11.16 6.70 -8.20
CA GLY A 172 11.11 5.60 -9.16
C GLY A 172 11.11 4.24 -8.51
N SER A 173 11.85 3.31 -9.09
CA SER A 173 11.87 1.91 -8.66
C SER A 173 13.27 1.44 -8.30
N THR A 174 13.34 0.41 -7.48
CA THR A 174 14.55 -0.37 -7.23
C THR A 174 14.20 -1.86 -7.23
N LEU A 175 15.10 -2.66 -7.74
CA LEU A 175 15.08 -4.12 -7.62
C LEU A 175 16.29 -4.54 -6.80
N LEU A 176 16.03 -5.30 -5.74
CA LEU A 176 17.04 -5.86 -4.85
C LEU A 176 17.15 -7.35 -5.08
N LYS A 177 18.36 -7.90 -5.10
CA LYS A 177 18.61 -9.33 -5.07
C LYS A 177 18.97 -9.73 -3.64
N LEU A 178 18.09 -10.51 -3.02
CA LEU A 178 18.27 -11.04 -1.66
C LEU A 178 19.37 -12.11 -1.66
N LYS A 179 20.11 -12.19 -0.57
CA LYS A 179 21.22 -13.13 -0.39
C LYS A 179 20.82 -14.29 0.54
N GLU A 180 21.38 -15.45 0.32
CA GLU A 180 21.08 -16.64 1.11
C GLU A 180 21.53 -16.53 2.59
N ASP A 181 22.61 -15.80 2.82
CA ASP A 181 23.21 -15.57 4.15
C ASP A 181 22.53 -14.44 4.95
N GLU A 182 21.40 -13.90 4.43
CA GLU A 182 20.68 -12.76 5.02
C GLU A 182 21.53 -11.49 5.17
N SER A 183 22.65 -11.39 4.45
CA SER A 183 23.40 -10.15 4.37
C SER A 183 22.68 -9.11 3.51
N THR A 184 23.17 -7.89 3.52
CA THR A 184 22.58 -6.78 2.76
C THR A 184 22.42 -7.16 1.28
N PRO A 185 21.18 -7.04 0.73
CA PRO A 185 20.89 -7.33 -0.67
C PRO A 185 21.72 -6.50 -1.65
N ASP A 186 21.97 -7.06 -2.82
CA ASP A 186 22.55 -6.32 -3.93
C ASP A 186 21.47 -5.52 -4.66
N ILE A 187 21.82 -4.32 -5.11
CA ILE A 187 20.94 -3.50 -5.94
C ILE A 187 21.14 -3.92 -7.39
N VAL A 188 20.12 -4.60 -7.96
CA VAL A 188 20.16 -5.00 -9.38
C VAL A 188 19.99 -3.77 -10.27
N TYR A 189 18.98 -2.96 -9.98
CA TYR A 189 18.83 -1.63 -10.55
C TYR A 189 18.16 -0.67 -9.57
N ARG A 190 18.39 0.62 -9.79
CA ARG A 190 17.67 1.71 -9.12
C ARG A 190 17.54 2.87 -10.08
N THR A 191 16.36 3.48 -10.15
CA THR A 191 16.15 4.66 -10.98
C THR A 191 17.11 5.75 -10.58
N GLU A 192 17.97 6.17 -11.50
CA GLU A 192 18.89 7.27 -11.30
C GLU A 192 18.25 8.60 -11.70
N ARG A 193 18.64 9.70 -11.00
CA ARG A 193 18.15 11.06 -11.29
C ARG A 193 16.64 11.11 -11.48
N ALA A 194 15.91 10.43 -10.59
CA ALA A 194 14.48 10.27 -10.68
C ALA A 194 13.77 11.63 -10.83
N SER A 195 12.90 11.70 -11.83
CA SER A 195 12.01 12.82 -12.08
C SER A 195 10.59 12.30 -12.17
N GLU A 196 9.66 12.94 -11.49
CA GLU A 196 8.25 12.56 -11.57
C GLU A 196 7.64 12.74 -12.97
N ARG A 197 8.27 13.53 -13.84
CA ARG A 197 7.78 13.85 -15.20
C ARG A 197 8.47 13.04 -16.30
N LYS A 198 9.76 12.79 -16.14
CA LYS A 198 10.57 12.02 -17.11
C LYS A 198 10.91 10.69 -16.49
N THR A 199 9.95 9.79 -16.52
CA THR A 199 10.04 8.50 -15.87
C THR A 199 10.36 7.41 -16.89
N THR A 200 11.35 6.58 -16.60
CA THR A 200 11.71 5.39 -17.43
C THR A 200 11.17 4.12 -16.81
N HIS A 201 11.10 4.07 -15.49
CA HIS A 201 10.63 2.94 -14.68
C HIS A 201 9.20 3.21 -14.14
N LEU A 202 8.70 2.32 -13.33
CA LEU A 202 7.44 2.51 -12.63
C LEU A 202 7.64 3.47 -11.44
N HIS A 203 6.77 4.47 -11.34
CA HIS A 203 6.73 5.45 -10.27
C HIS A 203 5.35 5.37 -9.58
N GLY A 204 5.10 4.25 -8.90
CA GLY A 204 3.83 4.02 -8.22
C GLY A 204 3.60 4.98 -7.05
N ILE A 205 2.37 5.45 -6.88
CA ILE A 205 2.02 6.35 -5.78
C ILE A 205 1.07 5.70 -4.77
N MET A 206 -0.11 5.26 -5.17
CA MET A 206 -1.15 4.81 -4.24
C MET A 206 -1.55 3.36 -4.42
N ASN A 207 -1.15 2.74 -5.50
CA ASN A 207 -1.42 1.34 -5.75
C ASN A 207 -0.12 0.55 -5.89
N THR A 208 -0.11 -0.63 -5.34
CA THR A 208 0.95 -1.61 -5.57
C THR A 208 0.76 -2.18 -6.97
N PRO A 209 1.80 -2.22 -7.82
CA PRO A 209 1.68 -2.82 -9.14
C PRO A 209 1.38 -4.32 -9.03
N VAL A 210 0.72 -4.86 -10.03
CA VAL A 210 0.41 -6.30 -10.09
C VAL A 210 1.51 -7.01 -10.86
N LEU A 211 2.04 -8.09 -10.27
CA LEU A 211 2.99 -8.98 -10.94
C LEU A 211 2.25 -10.12 -11.64
N ARG A 212 2.52 -10.35 -12.91
CA ARG A 212 2.08 -11.52 -13.67
C ARG A 212 3.08 -11.87 -14.75
N ASP A 213 3.45 -13.14 -14.84
CA ASP A 213 4.32 -13.69 -15.89
C ASP A 213 5.62 -12.87 -16.09
N GLY A 214 6.27 -12.51 -14.97
CA GLY A 214 7.52 -11.73 -14.98
C GLY A 214 7.36 -10.24 -15.34
N HIS A 215 6.13 -9.74 -15.43
CA HIS A 215 5.83 -8.35 -15.75
C HIS A 215 5.04 -7.66 -14.64
N LEU A 216 5.33 -6.38 -14.42
CA LEU A 216 4.63 -5.50 -13.50
C LEU A 216 3.67 -4.58 -14.26
N PHE A 217 2.41 -4.55 -13.80
CA PHE A 217 1.38 -3.69 -14.34
C PHE A 217 0.93 -2.67 -13.28
N GLY A 218 0.98 -1.39 -13.58
CA GLY A 218 0.60 -0.36 -12.60
C GLY A 218 0.57 1.05 -13.15
N ALA A 219 -0.16 1.93 -12.46
CA ALA A 219 -0.18 3.36 -12.77
C ALA A 219 1.11 4.03 -12.31
N CYS A 220 1.64 4.88 -13.16
CA CYS A 220 2.81 5.71 -12.94
C CYS A 220 2.42 7.14 -12.56
N SER A 221 3.40 7.97 -12.32
CA SER A 221 3.34 9.34 -11.75
C SER A 221 2.25 10.26 -12.28
N TYR A 222 1.95 10.19 -13.56
CA TYR A 222 1.00 11.07 -14.24
C TYR A 222 -0.16 10.31 -14.88
N GLY A 223 -0.45 9.11 -14.36
CA GLY A 223 -1.57 8.29 -14.82
C GLY A 223 -1.23 7.41 -16.03
N GLU A 224 0.02 7.40 -16.47
CA GLU A 224 0.46 6.42 -17.44
C GLU A 224 0.40 5.03 -16.81
N PHE A 225 -0.45 4.19 -17.32
CA PHE A 225 -0.49 2.77 -16.95
C PHE A 225 0.56 2.01 -17.76
N ARG A 226 1.42 1.28 -17.07
CA ARG A 226 2.59 0.65 -17.67
C ARG A 226 2.62 -0.85 -17.49
N CYS A 227 3.15 -1.54 -18.49
CA CYS A 227 3.73 -2.86 -18.39
C CYS A 227 5.26 -2.72 -18.36
N MET A 228 5.87 -3.33 -17.35
CA MET A 228 7.33 -3.33 -17.15
C MET A 228 7.83 -4.75 -17.04
N GLU A 229 8.92 -5.10 -17.71
CA GLU A 229 9.65 -6.33 -17.40
C GLU A 229 10.27 -6.20 -16.00
N ALA A 230 9.91 -7.10 -15.09
CA ALA A 230 10.20 -6.92 -13.67
C ALA A 230 11.69 -6.96 -13.33
N LEU A 231 12.46 -7.87 -13.94
CA LEU A 231 13.88 -8.07 -13.64
C LEU A 231 14.80 -7.01 -14.26
N SER A 232 14.46 -6.46 -15.42
CA SER A 232 15.27 -5.42 -16.08
C SER A 232 14.77 -4.01 -15.80
N GLY A 233 13.51 -3.86 -15.38
CA GLY A 233 12.83 -2.56 -15.25
C GLY A 233 12.51 -1.91 -16.60
N LYS A 234 12.67 -2.64 -17.73
CA LYS A 234 12.38 -2.13 -19.07
C LYS A 234 10.88 -1.98 -19.28
N ARG A 235 10.46 -0.80 -19.74
CA ARG A 235 9.08 -0.56 -20.13
C ARG A 235 8.75 -1.31 -21.44
N VAL A 236 7.69 -2.13 -21.42
CA VAL A 236 7.16 -2.82 -22.58
C VAL A 236 6.17 -1.93 -23.33
N TRP A 237 5.18 -1.38 -22.59
CA TRP A 237 4.24 -0.40 -23.13
C TRP A 237 3.72 0.55 -22.05
N GLU A 238 3.07 1.62 -22.48
CA GLU A 238 2.31 2.52 -21.61
C GLU A 238 1.03 3.00 -22.29
N SER A 239 -0.01 3.32 -21.49
CA SER A 239 -1.30 3.77 -21.97
C SER A 239 -2.00 4.67 -20.96
N LEU A 240 -2.75 5.66 -21.43
CA LEU A 240 -3.66 6.48 -20.63
C LEU A 240 -5.11 5.94 -20.62
N LYS A 241 -5.40 4.92 -21.46
CA LYS A 241 -6.74 4.34 -21.63
C LYS A 241 -7.33 3.78 -20.32
N PRO A 242 -6.59 3.02 -19.48
CA PRO A 242 -7.15 2.46 -18.25
C PRO A 242 -7.83 3.48 -17.34
N ILE A 243 -7.29 4.69 -17.25
CA ILE A 243 -7.85 5.79 -16.44
C ILE A 243 -8.75 6.71 -17.28
N ALA A 244 -8.89 6.45 -18.57
CA ALA A 244 -9.60 7.30 -19.53
C ALA A 244 -9.09 8.74 -19.53
N LEU A 245 -7.78 8.95 -19.50
CA LEU A 245 -7.13 10.26 -19.59
C LEU A 245 -6.86 10.63 -21.05
N LYS A 246 -7.05 11.91 -21.39
CA LYS A 246 -6.69 12.46 -22.69
C LYS A 246 -5.21 12.86 -22.75
N GLU A 247 -4.68 13.28 -21.60
CA GLU A 247 -3.29 13.71 -21.42
C GLU A 247 -2.80 13.27 -20.04
N PRO A 248 -1.48 13.17 -19.81
CA PRO A 248 -0.93 12.83 -18.50
C PRO A 248 -1.38 13.81 -17.42
N VAL A 249 -1.91 13.28 -16.32
CA VAL A 249 -2.41 14.07 -15.18
C VAL A 249 -1.66 13.66 -13.93
N ARG A 250 -1.01 14.61 -13.28
CA ARG A 250 -0.26 14.37 -12.04
C ARG A 250 -1.13 13.69 -10.99
N TRP A 251 -0.60 12.60 -10.42
CA TRP A 251 -1.27 11.73 -9.46
C TRP A 251 -2.46 10.93 -10.02
N GLY A 252 -2.63 10.92 -11.36
CA GLY A 252 -3.62 10.04 -11.98
C GLY A 252 -3.41 8.59 -11.54
N THR A 253 -4.45 7.91 -11.09
CA THR A 253 -4.31 6.56 -10.52
C THR A 253 -5.48 5.65 -10.85
N VAL A 254 -5.19 4.35 -10.79
CA VAL A 254 -6.16 3.26 -10.90
C VAL A 254 -5.74 2.13 -9.97
N PHE A 255 -6.70 1.58 -9.26
CA PHE A 255 -6.50 0.43 -8.37
C PHE A 255 -6.75 -0.85 -9.14
N VAL A 256 -5.77 -1.74 -9.17
CA VAL A 256 -5.81 -2.97 -9.95
C VAL A 256 -5.98 -4.16 -9.01
N THR A 257 -6.99 -4.98 -9.28
CA THR A 257 -7.25 -6.21 -8.52
C THR A 257 -7.30 -7.39 -9.50
N PRO A 258 -6.39 -8.36 -9.40
CA PRO A 258 -6.46 -9.58 -10.20
C PRO A 258 -7.70 -10.39 -9.85
N HIS A 259 -8.34 -10.96 -10.88
CA HIS A 259 -9.46 -11.88 -10.73
C HIS A 259 -9.40 -12.95 -11.81
N GLU A 260 -8.94 -14.14 -11.46
CA GLU A 260 -8.71 -15.27 -12.40
C GLU A 260 -7.79 -14.86 -13.57
N ASP A 261 -8.32 -14.85 -14.77
CA ASP A 261 -7.62 -14.47 -16.02
C ASP A 261 -7.73 -12.98 -16.36
N ARG A 262 -8.52 -12.20 -15.60
CA ARG A 262 -8.83 -10.79 -15.83
C ARG A 262 -8.41 -9.90 -14.67
N TYR A 263 -8.70 -8.62 -14.85
CA TYR A 263 -8.44 -7.61 -13.83
C TYR A 263 -9.64 -6.70 -13.65
N PHE A 264 -9.96 -6.40 -12.40
CA PHE A 264 -10.80 -5.25 -12.06
C PHE A 264 -9.89 -4.03 -11.89
N LEU A 265 -10.19 -2.97 -12.62
CA LEU A 265 -9.52 -1.68 -12.51
C LEU A 265 -10.54 -0.67 -11.99
N PHE A 266 -10.26 -0.08 -10.83
CA PHE A 266 -11.09 0.99 -10.31
C PHE A 266 -10.36 2.31 -10.45
N THR A 267 -10.94 3.24 -11.25
CA THR A 267 -10.29 4.50 -11.60
C THR A 267 -10.58 5.60 -10.60
N GLU A 268 -9.72 6.60 -10.50
CA GLU A 268 -9.98 7.81 -9.70
C GLU A 268 -11.21 8.60 -10.15
N LYS A 269 -11.76 8.29 -11.34
CA LYS A 269 -12.98 8.89 -11.88
C LYS A 269 -14.26 8.17 -11.44
N GLY A 270 -14.15 7.10 -10.66
CA GLY A 270 -15.27 6.32 -10.19
C GLY A 270 -15.79 5.27 -11.18
N ASP A 271 -14.97 4.89 -12.15
CA ASP A 271 -15.30 3.80 -13.08
C ASP A 271 -14.72 2.48 -12.57
N LEU A 272 -15.52 1.42 -12.67
CA LEU A 272 -15.09 0.05 -12.53
C LEU A 272 -14.94 -0.55 -13.93
N VAL A 273 -13.75 -1.05 -14.23
CA VAL A 273 -13.36 -1.58 -15.53
C VAL A 273 -13.00 -3.06 -15.39
N ILE A 274 -13.41 -3.87 -16.33
CA ILE A 274 -12.93 -5.25 -16.53
C ILE A 274 -11.98 -5.23 -17.72
N ALA A 275 -10.76 -5.74 -17.56
CA ALA A 275 -9.76 -5.71 -18.60
C ALA A 275 -8.85 -6.94 -18.60
N ASN A 276 -8.26 -7.22 -19.76
CA ASN A 276 -7.09 -8.06 -19.90
C ASN A 276 -5.82 -7.20 -19.91
N LEU A 277 -4.78 -7.68 -19.23
CA LEU A 277 -3.45 -7.08 -19.20
C LEU A 277 -2.44 -8.12 -19.64
N SER A 278 -1.69 -7.82 -20.69
CA SER A 278 -0.65 -8.70 -21.21
C SER A 278 0.56 -7.89 -21.71
N VAL A 279 1.57 -8.55 -22.21
CA VAL A 279 2.73 -7.91 -22.84
C VAL A 279 2.37 -7.22 -24.16
N GLU A 280 1.30 -7.65 -24.82
CA GLU A 280 0.78 -7.06 -26.05
C GLU A 280 0.03 -5.75 -25.78
N GLY A 281 -0.52 -5.56 -24.58
CA GLY A 281 -1.22 -4.31 -24.25
C GLY A 281 -2.33 -4.43 -23.21
N TYR A 282 -3.10 -3.36 -23.17
CA TYR A 282 -4.33 -3.22 -22.40
C TYR A 282 -5.53 -3.41 -23.32
N GLU A 283 -6.38 -4.35 -22.98
CA GLU A 283 -7.65 -4.62 -23.64
C GLU A 283 -8.80 -4.41 -22.66
N GLU A 284 -9.65 -3.44 -22.92
CA GLU A 284 -10.85 -3.18 -22.12
C GLU A 284 -11.97 -4.13 -22.58
N ILE A 285 -12.51 -4.90 -21.62
CA ILE A 285 -13.64 -5.79 -21.85
C ILE A 285 -14.95 -5.06 -21.61
N ASP A 286 -15.03 -4.32 -20.48
CA ASP A 286 -16.23 -3.58 -20.10
C ASP A 286 -15.87 -2.45 -19.11
N ARG A 287 -16.72 -1.41 -19.07
CA ARG A 287 -16.58 -0.25 -18.16
C ARG A 287 -17.95 0.25 -17.70
N ALA A 288 -18.07 0.48 -16.40
CA ALA A 288 -19.25 1.11 -15.82
C ALA A 288 -18.84 2.25 -14.87
N HIS A 289 -19.52 3.40 -14.97
CA HIS A 289 -19.41 4.44 -13.97
C HIS A 289 -20.26 4.05 -12.76
N VAL A 290 -19.64 3.82 -11.60
CA VAL A 290 -20.30 3.22 -10.43
C VAL A 290 -20.45 4.18 -9.26
N ILE A 291 -19.60 5.20 -9.16
CA ILE A 291 -19.69 6.19 -8.08
C ILE A 291 -19.17 7.54 -8.54
N LYS A 292 -19.85 8.62 -8.12
CA LYS A 292 -19.41 9.98 -8.42
C LYS A 292 -18.15 10.33 -7.60
N PRO A 293 -17.06 10.80 -8.22
CA PRO A 293 -15.94 11.36 -7.48
C PRO A 293 -16.35 12.64 -6.78
N ASN A 294 -16.02 12.79 -5.51
CA ASN A 294 -16.32 13.98 -4.70
C ASN A 294 -15.22 14.36 -3.71
N GLY A 295 -14.12 13.62 -3.69
CA GLY A 295 -12.89 14.03 -3.04
C GLY A 295 -12.14 15.03 -3.91
N LEU A 296 -11.37 15.95 -3.30
CA LEU A 296 -10.57 16.91 -4.05
C LEU A 296 -9.08 16.62 -3.85
N ASP A 297 -8.33 16.57 -4.94
CA ASP A 297 -6.88 16.57 -4.87
C ASP A 297 -6.33 18.00 -4.66
N LEU A 298 -5.01 18.13 -4.50
CA LEU A 298 -4.35 19.44 -4.32
C LEU A 298 -4.49 20.39 -5.53
N ARG A 299 -5.00 19.90 -6.66
CA ARG A 299 -5.29 20.67 -7.87
C ARG A 299 -6.78 20.89 -8.09
N GLN A 300 -7.60 20.61 -7.08
CA GLN A 300 -9.04 20.76 -7.10
C GLN A 300 -9.73 19.89 -8.16
N ARG A 301 -9.17 18.74 -8.49
CA ARG A 301 -9.83 17.74 -9.34
C ARG A 301 -10.73 16.87 -8.47
N ASP A 302 -11.93 16.57 -8.98
CA ASP A 302 -12.79 15.55 -8.37
C ASP A 302 -12.19 14.17 -8.55
N ILE A 303 -11.99 13.46 -7.45
CA ILE A 303 -11.33 12.15 -7.42
C ILE A 303 -12.00 11.19 -6.44
N VAL A 304 -11.77 9.89 -6.67
CA VAL A 304 -12.01 8.81 -5.71
C VAL A 304 -10.70 8.06 -5.51
N TRP A 305 -10.05 8.27 -4.37
CA TRP A 305 -8.79 7.61 -4.02
C TRP A 305 -8.99 6.59 -2.89
N SER A 306 -9.98 5.72 -3.05
CA SER A 306 -10.28 4.64 -2.12
C SER A 306 -10.22 3.30 -2.83
N HIS A 307 -9.48 2.34 -2.30
CA HIS A 307 -9.49 0.97 -2.80
C HIS A 307 -10.88 0.36 -2.67
N PRO A 308 -11.42 -0.25 -3.73
CA PRO A 308 -12.61 -1.09 -3.61
C PRO A 308 -12.28 -2.37 -2.83
N ALA A 309 -13.29 -2.92 -2.16
CA ALA A 309 -13.24 -4.27 -1.60
C ALA A 309 -14.17 -5.18 -2.40
N TYR A 310 -13.72 -6.42 -2.66
CA TYR A 310 -14.50 -7.39 -3.43
C TYR A 310 -14.84 -8.59 -2.56
N ALA A 311 -16.14 -8.89 -2.44
CA ALA A 311 -16.63 -10.06 -1.71
C ALA A 311 -18.01 -10.45 -2.20
N ARG A 312 -18.36 -11.74 -2.12
CA ARG A 312 -19.73 -12.25 -2.39
C ARG A 312 -20.31 -11.78 -3.74
N LYS A 313 -19.49 -11.74 -4.79
CA LYS A 313 -19.86 -11.23 -6.12
C LYS A 313 -20.32 -9.77 -6.09
N CYS A 314 -19.77 -8.95 -5.19
CA CYS A 314 -20.03 -7.52 -5.09
C CYS A 314 -18.71 -6.75 -5.01
N ALA A 315 -18.73 -5.51 -5.50
CA ALA A 315 -17.73 -4.49 -5.23
C ALA A 315 -18.29 -3.51 -4.19
N PHE A 316 -17.57 -3.32 -3.09
CA PHE A 316 -17.85 -2.32 -2.07
C PHE A 316 -16.93 -1.13 -2.32
N ILE A 317 -17.51 0.00 -2.62
CA ILE A 317 -16.81 1.19 -3.09
C ILE A 317 -17.27 2.38 -2.25
N ARG A 318 -16.36 3.29 -1.94
CA ARG A 318 -16.70 4.53 -1.23
C ARG A 318 -16.11 5.76 -1.90
N ASN A 319 -16.79 6.87 -1.74
CA ASN A 319 -16.25 8.22 -1.90
C ASN A 319 -16.23 8.93 -0.52
N ASP A 320 -16.17 10.25 -0.45
CA ASP A 320 -16.11 10.99 0.83
C ASP A 320 -17.47 11.13 1.52
N SER A 321 -18.58 10.76 0.87
CA SER A 321 -19.94 10.92 1.42
C SER A 321 -20.74 9.61 1.53
N GLU A 322 -20.38 8.57 0.80
CA GLU A 322 -21.15 7.34 0.75
C GLU A 322 -20.30 6.09 0.57
N VAL A 323 -20.88 4.95 0.97
CA VAL A 323 -20.37 3.60 0.67
C VAL A 323 -21.45 2.88 -0.12
N ILE A 324 -21.12 2.35 -1.27
CA ILE A 324 -22.05 1.61 -2.14
C ILE A 324 -21.63 0.14 -2.25
N CYS A 325 -22.60 -0.70 -2.55
CA CYS A 325 -22.40 -2.10 -2.90
C CYS A 325 -22.93 -2.34 -4.32
N VAL A 326 -22.05 -2.67 -5.24
CA VAL A 326 -22.36 -2.93 -6.65
C VAL A 326 -22.34 -4.44 -6.89
N SER A 327 -23.42 -5.01 -7.42
CA SER A 327 -23.47 -6.41 -7.80
C SER A 327 -22.61 -6.66 -9.06
N LEU A 328 -21.75 -7.66 -8.99
CA LEU A 328 -20.97 -8.18 -10.11
C LEU A 328 -21.55 -9.52 -10.63
N ALA A 329 -22.69 -9.95 -10.10
CA ALA A 329 -23.39 -11.13 -10.58
C ALA A 329 -24.02 -10.85 -11.96
N LYS A 330 -24.06 -11.87 -12.83
CA LYS A 330 -24.87 -11.78 -14.05
C LYS A 330 -26.33 -11.49 -13.67
N PRO A 331 -27.02 -10.59 -14.38
CA PRO A 331 -28.46 -10.45 -14.25
C PRO A 331 -29.13 -11.82 -14.45
N GLN A 332 -30.10 -12.13 -13.59
CA GLN A 332 -30.95 -13.35 -13.75
C GLN A 332 -31.88 -13.18 -14.92
#